data_2f6b52e5cf847b09076ca45719751ac3
#
_entry.id   2f6b52e5cf847b09076ca45719751ac3
#
_cell.length_a   1.000
_cell.length_b   1.000
_cell.length_c   1.000
_cell.angle_alpha   90.00
_cell.angle_beta   90.00
_cell.angle_gamma   90.00
#
_symmetry.space_group_name_H-M   'P 1'
#
loop_
_entity.id
_entity.type
_entity.pdbx_description
1 polymer ?
#
loop_
_entity_poly.entity_id
_entity_poly.type
_entity_poly.pdbx_seq_one_letter_code
_entity_poly.pdbx_strand_id
1 'polypeptide(L)'
;EPIILQDVITNTNSDLTVPELRNKLTVQTEDTSLVFGITITDENPFKAAELANATAVSFEEKIGSILDVNSVTILSQAVANPNPVSPNTPMNLVLGLLVGMMIGVGLAFLAEFMDKTVKDEKFIEQLGWSNLGSVLLMSEEELTSTRFIQATPDVKSRKAKRRI
;
A
#
# COMPACT_ATOMS: atom_id res chain seq x y z
N GLU A 1 -9.66 14.06 32.45
CA GLU A 1 -10.32 13.79 33.76
C GLU A 1 -11.65 13.05 33.50
N PRO A 2 -11.92 11.91 34.18
CA PRO A 2 -13.15 11.12 33.99
C PRO A 2 -14.41 11.91 34.31
N ILE A 3 -14.32 12.84 35.25
CA ILE A 3 -15.46 13.66 35.70
C ILE A 3 -16.01 14.53 34.57
N ILE A 4 -15.13 15.17 33.79
CA ILE A 4 -15.53 16.00 32.67
C ILE A 4 -16.22 15.17 31.58
N LEU A 5 -15.67 14.01 31.24
CA LEU A 5 -16.24 13.13 30.24
C LEU A 5 -17.58 12.54 30.65
N GLN A 6 -17.77 12.28 31.95
CA GLN A 6 -19.05 11.84 32.48
C GLN A 6 -20.14 12.90 32.36
N ASP A 7 -19.79 14.17 32.62
CA ASP A 7 -20.74 15.29 32.45
C ASP A 7 -21.10 15.48 30.97
N VAL A 8 -20.13 15.36 30.06
CA VAL A 8 -20.37 15.46 28.61
C VAL A 8 -21.36 14.41 28.15
N ILE A 9 -21.18 13.15 28.55
CA ILE A 9 -22.07 12.05 28.22
C ILE A 9 -23.49 12.32 28.73
N THR A 10 -23.60 12.81 29.95
CA THR A 10 -24.91 13.10 30.57
C THR A 10 -25.59 14.28 29.86
N ASN A 11 -24.85 15.34 29.55
CA ASN A 11 -25.42 16.56 28.95
C ASN A 11 -25.80 16.37 27.48
N THR A 12 -25.09 15.50 26.75
CA THR A 12 -25.38 15.20 25.35
C THR A 12 -26.32 14.02 25.16
N ASN A 13 -26.80 13.38 26.24
CA ASN A 13 -27.57 12.12 26.20
C ASN A 13 -26.92 11.08 25.27
N SER A 14 -25.59 11.00 25.30
CA SER A 14 -24.83 10.09 24.45
C SER A 14 -24.84 8.68 25.04
N ASP A 15 -25.04 7.66 24.18
CA ASP A 15 -24.96 6.24 24.58
C ASP A 15 -23.52 5.77 24.80
N LEU A 16 -22.51 6.67 24.64
CA LEU A 16 -21.10 6.36 24.80
C LEU A 16 -20.73 6.18 26.26
N THR A 17 -19.82 5.27 26.51
CA THR A 17 -19.15 5.15 27.81
C THR A 17 -17.97 6.13 27.91
N VAL A 18 -17.54 6.45 29.13
CA VAL A 18 -16.37 7.32 29.38
C VAL A 18 -15.12 6.82 28.64
N PRO A 19 -14.76 5.51 28.66
CA PRO A 19 -13.62 5.01 27.88
C PRO A 19 -13.76 5.18 26.38
N GLU A 20 -14.96 5.00 25.84
CA GLU A 20 -15.22 5.18 24.38
C GLU A 20 -15.07 6.63 23.97
N LEU A 21 -15.65 7.57 24.73
CA LEU A 21 -15.47 9.00 24.45
C LEU A 21 -14.00 9.42 24.56
N ARG A 22 -13.28 8.88 25.55
CA ARG A 22 -11.84 9.13 25.68
C ARG A 22 -11.02 8.67 24.50
N ASN A 23 -11.36 7.51 23.92
CA ASN A 23 -10.65 6.98 22.75
C ASN A 23 -10.91 7.80 21.47
N LYS A 24 -12.07 8.49 21.41
CA LYS A 24 -12.45 9.35 20.29
C LYS A 24 -11.89 10.78 20.45
N LEU A 25 -11.43 11.16 21.64
CA LEU A 25 -10.97 12.49 21.98
C LEU A 25 -9.44 12.60 21.85
N THR A 26 -8.98 13.63 21.14
CA THR A 26 -7.57 14.00 21.04
C THR A 26 -7.40 15.44 21.49
N VAL A 27 -6.45 15.68 22.38
CA VAL A 27 -6.07 17.03 22.82
C VAL A 27 -4.72 17.36 22.20
N GLN A 28 -4.64 18.49 21.51
CA GLN A 28 -3.42 19.01 20.90
C GLN A 28 -3.01 20.28 21.64
N THR A 29 -1.77 20.35 22.09
CA THR A 29 -1.16 21.53 22.70
C THR A 29 0.06 21.93 21.88
N GLU A 30 0.26 23.23 21.68
CA GLU A 30 1.50 23.75 21.11
C GLU A 30 2.46 24.12 22.26
N ASP A 31 3.68 23.66 22.17
CA ASP A 31 4.68 23.70 23.27
C ASP A 31 4.95 25.12 23.82
N THR A 32 4.64 26.16 23.06
CA THR A 32 4.86 27.57 23.45
C THR A 32 3.57 28.36 23.64
N SER A 33 2.41 27.74 23.49
CA SER A 33 1.11 28.39 23.53
C SER A 33 0.29 27.93 24.74
N LEU A 34 -0.46 28.86 25.32
CA LEU A 34 -1.49 28.55 26.32
C LEU A 34 -2.80 28.06 25.66
N VAL A 35 -2.78 27.89 24.33
CA VAL A 35 -3.93 27.43 23.56
C VAL A 35 -3.82 25.93 23.36
N PHE A 36 -4.92 25.22 23.56
CA PHE A 36 -5.04 23.79 23.24
C PHE A 36 -6.27 23.56 22.38
N GLY A 37 -6.17 22.58 21.50
CA GLY A 37 -7.26 22.15 20.64
C GLY A 37 -7.86 20.83 21.12
N ILE A 38 -9.19 20.76 21.15
CA ILE A 38 -9.94 19.54 21.40
C ILE A 38 -10.50 19.04 20.06
N THR A 39 -10.15 17.82 19.70
CA THR A 39 -10.66 17.16 18.50
C THR A 39 -11.36 15.88 18.87
N ILE A 40 -12.57 15.66 18.36
CA ILE A 40 -13.31 14.41 18.51
C ILE A 40 -13.53 13.80 17.14
N THR A 41 -13.26 12.51 17.03
CA THR A 41 -13.48 11.72 15.82
C THR A 41 -14.67 10.78 16.04
N ASP A 42 -15.70 10.92 15.22
CA ASP A 42 -16.89 10.07 15.23
C ASP A 42 -17.34 9.73 13.80
N GLU A 43 -18.15 8.70 13.65
CA GLU A 43 -18.75 8.33 12.36
C GLU A 43 -19.71 9.41 11.85
N ASN A 44 -20.37 10.13 12.77
CA ASN A 44 -21.25 11.23 12.46
C ASN A 44 -20.53 12.57 12.76
N PRO A 45 -20.23 13.40 11.74
CA PRO A 45 -19.52 14.66 11.93
C PRO A 45 -20.27 15.68 12.79
N PHE A 46 -21.59 15.66 12.78
CA PHE A 46 -22.42 16.54 13.62
C PHE A 46 -22.33 16.14 15.09
N LYS A 47 -22.39 14.83 15.37
CA LYS A 47 -22.21 14.28 16.71
C LYS A 47 -20.79 14.53 17.24
N ALA A 48 -19.79 14.43 16.39
CA ALA A 48 -18.42 14.77 16.73
C ALA A 48 -18.28 16.24 17.17
N ALA A 49 -18.86 17.16 16.41
CA ALA A 49 -18.84 18.59 16.74
C ALA A 49 -19.63 18.91 18.02
N GLU A 50 -20.78 18.29 18.23
CA GLU A 50 -21.58 18.43 19.43
C GLU A 50 -20.81 17.97 20.68
N LEU A 51 -20.23 16.78 20.62
CA LEU A 51 -19.41 16.23 21.72
C LEU A 51 -18.18 17.09 22.01
N ALA A 52 -17.52 17.63 20.96
CA ALA A 52 -16.36 18.49 21.12
C ALA A 52 -16.71 19.82 21.81
N ASN A 53 -17.83 20.45 21.39
CA ASN A 53 -18.31 21.66 22.02
C ASN A 53 -18.76 21.41 23.47
N ALA A 54 -19.50 20.34 23.73
CA ALA A 54 -19.89 19.96 25.07
C ALA A 54 -18.67 19.69 25.98
N THR A 55 -17.63 19.06 25.42
CA THR A 55 -16.37 18.82 26.14
C THR A 55 -15.67 20.14 26.50
N ALA A 56 -15.62 21.10 25.56
CA ALA A 56 -15.01 22.39 25.78
C ALA A 56 -15.77 23.19 26.90
N VAL A 57 -17.11 23.18 26.86
CA VAL A 57 -17.94 23.84 27.88
C VAL A 57 -17.77 23.18 29.25
N SER A 58 -17.87 21.86 29.33
CA SER A 58 -17.68 21.13 30.61
C SER A 58 -16.25 21.31 31.16
N PHE A 59 -15.25 21.47 30.27
CA PHE A 59 -13.89 21.76 30.66
C PHE A 59 -13.78 23.17 31.22
N GLU A 60 -14.31 24.19 30.54
CA GLU A 60 -14.33 25.60 31.00
C GLU A 60 -14.97 25.73 32.38
N GLU A 61 -16.14 25.10 32.59
CA GLU A 61 -16.87 25.16 33.86
C GLU A 61 -16.11 24.48 35.00
N LYS A 62 -15.45 23.35 34.72
CA LYS A 62 -14.82 22.54 35.77
C LYS A 62 -13.38 22.95 36.09
N ILE A 63 -12.66 23.50 35.11
CA ILE A 63 -11.23 23.79 35.28
C ILE A 63 -11.00 24.82 36.37
N GLY A 64 -11.88 25.84 36.48
CA GLY A 64 -11.80 26.86 37.53
C GLY A 64 -11.94 26.31 38.97
N SER A 65 -12.65 25.19 39.12
CA SER A 65 -12.83 24.51 40.40
C SER A 65 -11.70 23.52 40.73
N ILE A 66 -10.95 23.04 39.70
CA ILE A 66 -9.90 22.04 39.86
C ILE A 66 -8.51 22.68 40.02
N LEU A 67 -8.25 23.73 39.26
CA LEU A 67 -6.94 24.38 39.13
C LEU A 67 -7.11 25.86 39.54
N ASP A 68 -7.30 26.41 40.44
CA ASP A 68 -7.30 27.82 40.87
C ASP A 68 -6.78 28.84 39.78
N VAL A 69 -7.15 28.57 38.51
CA VAL A 69 -6.80 29.38 37.34
C VAL A 69 -7.90 30.40 37.06
N ASN A 70 -7.50 31.63 36.76
CA ASN A 70 -8.41 32.78 36.72
C ASN A 70 -9.47 32.73 35.60
N SER A 71 -9.23 32.04 34.48
CA SER A 71 -10.24 31.69 33.47
C SER A 71 -9.65 30.94 32.30
N VAL A 72 -10.38 29.99 31.79
CA VAL A 72 -10.20 29.39 30.45
C VAL A 72 -11.32 29.92 29.59
N THR A 73 -11.06 30.27 28.36
CA THR A 73 -12.07 30.80 27.45
C THR A 73 -12.06 30.03 26.15
N ILE A 74 -13.23 29.67 25.66
CA ILE A 74 -13.38 28.99 24.36
C ILE A 74 -13.14 30.03 23.25
N LEU A 75 -12.04 29.88 22.52
CA LEU A 75 -11.64 30.76 21.41
C LEU A 75 -12.45 30.47 20.15
N SER A 76 -12.78 29.22 19.89
CA SER A 76 -13.51 28.80 18.71
C SER A 76 -14.33 27.55 19.00
N GLN A 77 -15.53 27.51 18.45
CA GLN A 77 -16.38 26.33 18.52
C GLN A 77 -16.00 25.28 17.49
N ALA A 78 -16.23 24.01 17.82
CA ALA A 78 -16.03 22.91 16.90
C ALA A 78 -17.09 22.94 15.79
N VAL A 79 -16.64 22.76 14.56
CA VAL A 79 -17.50 22.70 13.37
C VAL A 79 -17.43 21.29 12.80
N ALA A 80 -18.59 20.79 12.38
CA ALA A 80 -18.67 19.48 11.73
C ALA A 80 -17.89 19.46 10.42
N ASN A 81 -16.90 18.59 10.33
CA ASN A 81 -16.12 18.36 9.11
C ASN A 81 -16.58 17.06 8.45
N PRO A 82 -17.24 17.12 7.28
CA PRO A 82 -17.71 15.92 6.59
C PRO A 82 -16.60 15.11 5.93
N ASN A 83 -15.37 15.63 5.87
CA ASN A 83 -14.26 14.93 5.26
C ASN A 83 -13.76 13.81 6.19
N PRO A 84 -13.72 12.55 5.72
CA PRO A 84 -13.24 11.46 6.53
C PRO A 84 -11.73 11.59 6.80
N VAL A 85 -11.34 11.44 8.05
CA VAL A 85 -9.92 11.45 8.48
C VAL A 85 -9.33 10.03 8.50
N SER A 86 -10.18 9.01 8.48
CA SER A 86 -9.80 7.59 8.46
C SER A 86 -10.90 6.77 7.76
N PRO A 87 -10.54 5.67 7.04
CA PRO A 87 -9.18 5.20 6.75
C PRO A 87 -8.45 6.06 5.72
N ASN A 88 -7.15 6.19 5.87
CA ASN A 88 -6.32 6.91 4.88
C ASN A 88 -6.06 6.01 3.66
N THR A 89 -6.99 6.01 2.71
CA THR A 89 -6.99 5.14 1.53
C THR A 89 -5.71 5.24 0.68
N PRO A 90 -5.15 6.43 0.38
CA PRO A 90 -3.90 6.51 -0.39
C PRO A 90 -2.71 5.89 0.36
N MET A 91 -2.61 6.08 1.67
CA MET A 91 -1.54 5.49 2.47
C MET A 91 -1.66 3.97 2.52
N ASN A 92 -2.87 3.44 2.69
CA ASN A 92 -3.12 1.99 2.71
C ASN A 92 -2.79 1.36 1.35
N LEU A 93 -3.08 2.06 0.23
CA LEU A 93 -2.74 1.59 -1.11
C LEU A 93 -1.22 1.52 -1.32
N VAL A 94 -0.50 2.57 -0.93
CA VAL A 94 0.97 2.61 -1.02
C VAL A 94 1.60 1.51 -0.18
N LEU A 95 1.11 1.33 1.06
CA LEU A 95 1.60 0.27 1.94
C LEU A 95 1.31 -1.13 1.38
N GLY A 96 0.12 -1.35 0.84
CA GLY A 96 -0.25 -2.61 0.20
C GLY A 96 0.61 -2.93 -1.02
N LEU A 97 0.89 -1.93 -1.85
CA LEU A 97 1.76 -2.07 -3.02
C LEU A 97 3.20 -2.41 -2.59
N LEU A 98 3.72 -1.75 -1.58
CA LEU A 98 5.07 -1.98 -1.07
C LEU A 98 5.21 -3.41 -0.52
N VAL A 99 4.27 -3.84 0.32
CA VAL A 99 4.24 -5.21 0.87
C VAL A 99 4.08 -6.24 -0.26
N GLY A 100 3.18 -6.00 -1.21
CA GLY A 100 2.98 -6.88 -2.37
C GLY A 100 4.25 -7.02 -3.22
N MET A 101 4.97 -5.92 -3.45
CA MET A 101 6.25 -5.94 -4.17
C MET A 101 7.31 -6.76 -3.41
N MET A 102 7.44 -6.59 -2.10
CA MET A 102 8.38 -7.36 -1.29
C MET A 102 8.09 -8.87 -1.36
N ILE A 103 6.82 -9.25 -1.22
CA ILE A 103 6.39 -10.66 -1.33
C ILE A 103 6.66 -11.18 -2.74
N GLY A 104 6.31 -10.42 -3.78
CA GLY A 104 6.52 -10.81 -5.18
C GLY A 104 8.00 -11.06 -5.49
N VAL A 105 8.88 -10.16 -5.09
CA VAL A 105 10.33 -10.32 -5.24
C VAL A 105 10.83 -11.55 -4.46
N GLY A 106 10.38 -11.73 -3.22
CA GLY A 106 10.74 -12.88 -2.41
C GLY A 106 10.33 -14.21 -3.05
N LEU A 107 9.13 -14.30 -3.60
CA LEU A 107 8.65 -15.49 -4.31
C LEU A 107 9.43 -15.73 -5.61
N ALA A 108 9.80 -14.67 -6.34
CA ALA A 108 10.61 -14.78 -7.55
C ALA A 108 12.00 -15.36 -7.23
N PHE A 109 12.66 -14.88 -6.18
CA PHE A 109 13.93 -15.45 -5.71
C PHE A 109 13.78 -16.90 -5.27
N LEU A 110 12.69 -17.22 -4.56
CA LEU A 110 12.45 -18.58 -4.12
C LEU A 110 12.25 -19.53 -5.31
N ALA A 111 11.49 -19.09 -6.31
CA ALA A 111 11.28 -19.85 -7.55
C ALA A 111 12.60 -20.09 -8.29
N GLU A 112 13.45 -19.07 -8.42
CA GLU A 112 14.77 -19.18 -9.06
C GLU A 112 15.69 -20.11 -8.27
N PHE A 113 15.64 -20.06 -6.93
CA PHE A 113 16.44 -20.93 -6.07
C PHE A 113 16.01 -22.41 -6.15
N MET A 114 14.73 -22.65 -6.43
CA MET A 114 14.19 -24.00 -6.62
C MET A 114 14.40 -24.54 -8.04
N ASP A 115 14.70 -23.66 -8.99
CA ASP A 115 15.01 -24.06 -10.37
C ASP A 115 16.41 -24.71 -10.43
N LYS A 116 16.42 -26.02 -10.51
CA LYS A 116 17.62 -26.84 -10.62
C LYS A 116 18.05 -27.08 -12.07
N THR A 117 17.49 -26.34 -13.01
CA THR A 117 17.82 -26.48 -14.43
C THR A 117 19.23 -25.96 -14.70
N VAL A 118 20.06 -26.82 -15.26
CA VAL A 118 21.42 -26.44 -15.70
C VAL A 118 21.29 -25.54 -16.94
N LYS A 119 21.41 -24.22 -16.77
CA LYS A 119 21.29 -23.22 -17.83
C LYS A 119 22.65 -22.80 -18.40
N ASP A 120 23.74 -23.11 -17.70
CA ASP A 120 25.07 -22.63 -18.05
C ASP A 120 25.97 -23.79 -18.54
N GLU A 121 26.47 -23.67 -19.75
CA GLU A 121 27.43 -24.63 -20.37
C GLU A 121 28.70 -24.74 -19.54
N LYS A 122 29.13 -23.67 -18.89
CA LYS A 122 30.32 -23.66 -18.02
C LYS A 122 30.19 -24.58 -16.81
N PHE A 123 28.99 -24.80 -16.33
CA PHE A 123 28.75 -25.74 -15.22
C PHE A 123 29.03 -27.19 -15.63
N ILE A 124 28.72 -27.53 -16.87
CA ILE A 124 28.99 -28.87 -17.43
C ILE A 124 30.48 -29.10 -17.59
N GLU A 125 31.24 -28.08 -18.05
CA GLU A 125 32.70 -28.14 -18.18
C GLU A 125 33.39 -28.28 -16.81
N GLN A 126 32.90 -27.58 -15.76
CA GLN A 126 33.45 -27.70 -14.41
C GLN A 126 33.28 -29.12 -13.79
N LEU A 127 32.27 -29.84 -14.22
CA LEU A 127 32.04 -31.22 -13.83
C LEU A 127 32.95 -32.20 -14.62
N GLY A 128 33.81 -31.72 -15.50
CA GLY A 128 34.72 -32.50 -16.30
C GLY A 128 34.06 -33.22 -17.50
N TRP A 129 32.85 -32.80 -17.86
CA TRP A 129 32.13 -33.34 -19.01
C TRP A 129 32.38 -32.47 -20.25
N SER A 130 32.68 -33.13 -21.36
CA SER A 130 32.89 -32.44 -22.64
C SER A 130 31.53 -32.12 -23.25
N ASN A 131 31.34 -30.81 -23.57
CA ASN A 131 30.18 -30.37 -24.32
C ASN A 131 30.28 -30.79 -25.78
N LEU A 132 29.40 -31.68 -26.23
CA LEU A 132 29.39 -32.21 -27.61
C LEU A 132 28.58 -31.31 -28.57
N GLY A 133 28.07 -30.20 -28.09
CA GLY A 133 27.29 -29.24 -28.87
C GLY A 133 25.90 -28.97 -28.28
N SER A 134 25.33 -27.87 -28.66
CA SER A 134 23.96 -27.45 -28.30
C SER A 134 23.00 -27.71 -29.47
N VAL A 135 21.86 -28.30 -29.19
CA VAL A 135 20.78 -28.44 -30.16
C VAL A 135 19.74 -27.36 -29.91
N LEU A 136 19.58 -26.47 -30.87
CA LEU A 136 18.52 -25.47 -30.81
C LEU A 136 17.16 -26.12 -31.03
N LEU A 137 16.22 -25.81 -30.15
CA LEU A 137 14.81 -26.13 -30.38
C LEU A 137 14.30 -25.25 -31.52
N MET A 138 13.94 -25.84 -32.64
CA MET A 138 13.21 -25.14 -33.72
C MET A 138 11.81 -24.79 -33.23
N SER A 139 11.37 -23.57 -33.47
CA SER A 139 9.97 -23.21 -33.24
C SER A 139 9.07 -23.91 -34.26
N GLU A 140 7.79 -24.14 -33.93
CA GLU A 140 6.83 -24.73 -34.85
C GLU A 140 6.67 -23.92 -36.14
N GLU A 141 6.89 -22.61 -36.10
CA GLU A 141 6.88 -21.74 -37.26
C GLU A 141 8.09 -21.99 -38.19
N GLU A 142 9.24 -22.30 -37.66
CA GLU A 142 10.43 -22.67 -38.44
C GLU A 142 10.27 -24.05 -39.07
N LEU A 143 9.66 -24.99 -38.38
CA LEU A 143 9.36 -26.34 -38.89
C LEU A 143 8.38 -26.28 -40.07
N THR A 144 7.41 -25.35 -40.08
CA THR A 144 6.47 -25.17 -41.16
C THR A 144 7.01 -24.31 -42.28
N SER A 145 7.97 -23.42 -42.04
CA SER A 145 8.61 -22.56 -43.03
C SER A 145 9.77 -23.23 -43.77
N THR A 146 10.38 -24.26 -43.20
CA THR A 146 11.36 -25.08 -43.90
C THR A 146 10.65 -26.02 -44.87
N ARG A 147 9.99 -25.45 -45.88
CA ARG A 147 9.76 -26.16 -47.14
C ARG A 147 11.13 -26.54 -47.63
N PHE A 148 11.41 -27.83 -47.65
CA PHE A 148 12.56 -28.41 -48.32
C PHE A 148 12.70 -27.73 -49.69
N ILE A 149 13.70 -26.88 -49.83
CA ILE A 149 14.17 -26.49 -51.17
C ILE A 149 14.79 -27.77 -51.69
N GLN A 150 13.96 -28.59 -52.35
CA GLN A 150 14.45 -29.62 -53.25
C GLN A 150 15.25 -28.85 -54.31
N ALA A 151 16.57 -28.85 -54.14
CA ALA A 151 17.49 -28.47 -55.18
C ALA A 151 17.28 -29.45 -56.29
N THR A 152 16.37 -29.12 -57.21
CA THR A 152 16.34 -29.78 -58.52
C THR A 152 17.67 -29.42 -59.22
N PRO A 153 18.52 -30.41 -59.51
CA PRO A 153 19.71 -30.12 -60.28
C PRO A 153 19.27 -29.68 -61.68
N ASP A 154 19.53 -28.40 -62.00
CA ASP A 154 19.30 -27.82 -63.33
C ASP A 154 20.34 -28.47 -64.28
N VAL A 155 19.89 -29.53 -64.90
CA VAL A 155 20.63 -30.20 -65.98
C VAL A 155 20.50 -29.33 -67.23
N LYS A 156 21.30 -28.25 -67.30
CA LYS A 156 21.53 -27.55 -68.54
C LYS A 156 22.26 -28.49 -69.52
N SER A 157 21.52 -29.06 -70.43
CA SER A 157 22.01 -29.79 -71.56
C SER A 157 23.03 -28.92 -72.35
N ARG A 158 24.32 -29.24 -72.32
CA ARG A 158 25.33 -28.71 -73.20
C ARG A 158 25.09 -29.30 -74.59
N LYS A 159 24.38 -28.57 -75.45
CA LYS A 159 24.39 -28.82 -76.83
C LYS A 159 25.82 -28.62 -77.36
N ALA A 160 26.47 -29.73 -77.67
CA ALA A 160 27.72 -29.73 -78.34
C ALA A 160 27.52 -29.22 -79.81
N LYS A 161 28.08 -28.07 -80.09
CA LYS A 161 28.11 -27.50 -81.47
C LYS A 161 29.23 -28.17 -82.23
N ARG A 162 28.89 -29.17 -82.97
CA ARG A 162 29.79 -29.78 -84.02
C ARG A 162 30.03 -28.75 -85.12
N ARG A 163 31.27 -28.34 -85.35
CA ARG A 163 31.73 -27.68 -86.55
C ARG A 163 32.28 -28.73 -87.48
N ILE A 164 31.86 -28.68 -88.73
CA ILE A 164 32.49 -29.24 -89.90
C ILE A 164 33.44 -28.20 -90.43
#